data_aeca8351d1efef594ee2135ddb595318
#
_entry.id   aeca8351d1efef594ee2135ddb595318
#
_cell.length_a   1.000
_cell.length_b   1.000
_cell.length_c   1.000
_cell.angle_alpha   90.00
_cell.angle_beta   90.00
_cell.angle_gamma   90.00
#
_symmetry.space_group_name_H-M   'P 1'
#
loop_
_entity.id
_entity.type
_entity.pdbx_description
1 polymer ?
#
loop_
_entity_poly.entity_id
_entity_poly.type
_entity_poly.pdbx_seq_one_letter_code
_entity_poly.pdbx_strand_id
1 'polypeptide(L)' 'MKFLLTLVMCSGVANTCLPPFEVPQEFDGLYQCLMSGYAESVAKIEEIGPEKIDKNLIHIKFYCSPIEDQLT' A
#
# COMPACT_ATOMS: atom_id res chain seq x y z
N MET A 1 -9.86 -17.23 3.85
CA MET A 1 -8.59 -16.98 3.12
C MET A 1 -7.97 -15.70 3.64
N LYS A 2 -6.69 -15.75 3.91
CA LYS A 2 -5.97 -14.59 4.41
C LYS A 2 -5.38 -13.78 3.27
N PHE A 3 -5.23 -12.49 3.50
CA PHE A 3 -4.67 -11.58 2.50
C PHE A 3 -3.50 -10.81 3.07
N LEU A 4 -2.51 -10.54 2.22
CA LEU A 4 -1.39 -9.67 2.52
C LEU A 4 -1.61 -8.33 1.88
N LEU A 5 -1.24 -7.28 2.59
CA LEU A 5 -1.32 -5.91 2.07
C LEU A 5 0.09 -5.41 1.76
N THR A 6 0.29 -5.00 0.53
CA THR A 6 1.57 -4.48 0.07
C THR A 6 1.36 -3.05 -0.42
N LEU A 7 2.19 -2.13 0.06
CA LEU A 7 2.13 -0.73 -0.32
C LEU A 7 3.33 -0.37 -1.17
N VAL A 8 3.11 0.47 -2.18
CA VAL A 8 4.17 0.94 -3.06
C VAL A 8 4.04 2.44 -3.20
N MET A 9 5.13 3.16 -2.92
CA MET A 9 5.15 4.61 -3.07
C MET A 9 5.96 4.97 -4.30
N CYS A 10 5.39 5.81 -5.16
CA CYS A 10 6.02 6.18 -6.42
C CYS A 10 6.09 7.68 -6.56
N SER A 11 7.08 8.15 -7.31
CA SER A 11 7.23 9.56 -7.64
C SER A 11 7.11 9.73 -9.15
N GLY A 12 6.15 10.57 -9.57
CA GLY A 12 5.99 10.86 -10.99
C GLY A 12 7.11 11.69 -11.55
N VAL A 13 7.72 12.54 -10.71
CA VAL A 13 8.84 13.37 -11.15
C VAL A 13 10.08 12.52 -11.36
N ALA A 14 10.40 11.68 -10.38
CA ALA A 14 11.57 10.80 -10.48
C ALA A 14 11.30 9.61 -11.39
N ASN A 15 10.03 9.36 -11.69
CA ASN A 15 9.63 8.24 -12.53
C ASN A 15 10.12 6.91 -11.97
N THR A 16 9.99 6.76 -10.66
CA THR A 16 10.47 5.56 -10.00
C THR A 16 9.63 5.30 -8.76
N CYS A 17 9.70 4.07 -8.26
CA CYS A 17 8.97 3.66 -7.07
C CYS A 17 9.96 3.10 -6.06
N LEU A 18 9.62 3.27 -4.79
CA LEU A 18 10.38 2.65 -3.73
C LEU A 18 10.06 1.15 -3.69
N PRO A 19 10.93 0.35 -3.07
CA PRO A 19 10.63 -1.07 -2.93
C PRO A 19 9.31 -1.29 -2.21
N PRO A 20 8.56 -2.32 -2.60
CA PRO A 20 7.27 -2.58 -1.96
C PRO A 20 7.43 -2.86 -0.47
N PHE A 21 6.46 -2.38 0.29
CA PHE A 21 6.45 -2.59 1.74
C PHE A 21 5.27 -3.50 2.09
N GLU A 22 5.57 -4.64 2.68
CA GLU A 22 4.52 -5.56 3.13
C GLU A 22 4.14 -5.22 4.55
N VAL A 23 2.85 -4.96 4.76
CA VAL A 23 2.34 -4.71 6.10
C VAL A 23 2.42 -6.02 6.88
N PRO A 24 3.05 -6.02 8.07
CA PRO A 24 3.24 -7.26 8.83
C PRO A 24 1.98 -7.69 9.55
N GLN A 25 0.89 -7.76 8.82
CA GLN A 25 -0.41 -8.13 9.37
C GLN A 25 -1.19 -8.83 8.28
N GLU A 26 -1.82 -9.95 8.63
CA GLU A 26 -2.67 -10.66 7.70
C GLU A 26 -4.12 -10.28 7.95
N PHE A 27 -4.87 -10.18 6.89
CA PHE A 27 -6.28 -9.79 6.96
C PHE A 27 -7.16 -10.98 6.62
N ASP A 28 -8.28 -11.07 7.31
CA ASP A 28 -9.15 -12.25 7.17
C ASP A 28 -9.91 -12.28 5.86
N GLY A 29 -10.01 -11.17 5.19
CA GLY A 29 -10.73 -11.14 3.94
C GLY A 29 -10.32 -9.96 3.09
N LEU A 30 -10.76 -9.98 1.84
CA LEU A 30 -10.42 -8.92 0.90
C LEU A 30 -10.97 -7.58 1.36
N TYR A 31 -12.18 -7.58 1.90
CA TYR A 31 -12.79 -6.33 2.36
C TYR A 31 -11.92 -5.63 3.40
N GLN A 32 -11.47 -6.38 4.40
CA GLN A 32 -10.62 -5.79 5.44
C GLN A 32 -9.30 -5.31 4.88
N CYS A 33 -8.73 -6.08 3.96
CA CYS A 33 -7.48 -5.70 3.34
C CYS A 33 -7.63 -4.40 2.55
N LEU A 34 -8.71 -4.28 1.79
CA LEU A 34 -8.96 -3.08 1.01
C LEU A 34 -9.17 -1.86 1.91
N MET A 35 -9.97 -2.01 2.95
CA MET A 35 -10.20 -0.89 3.86
C MET A 35 -8.91 -0.44 4.51
N SER A 36 -8.07 -1.39 4.94
CA SER A 36 -6.78 -1.05 5.52
C SER A 36 -5.85 -0.42 4.50
N GLY A 37 -5.88 -0.91 3.27
CA GLY A 37 -5.04 -0.37 2.21
C GLY A 37 -5.33 1.09 1.95
N TYR A 38 -6.60 1.44 1.85
CA TYR A 38 -6.98 2.83 1.64
C TYR A 38 -6.65 3.68 2.85
N ALA A 39 -6.93 3.17 4.05
CA ALA A 39 -6.65 3.92 5.27
C ALA A 39 -5.16 4.20 5.43
N GLU A 40 -4.32 3.19 5.19
CA GLU A 40 -2.88 3.36 5.28
C GLU A 40 -2.37 4.33 4.22
N SER A 41 -2.95 4.26 3.01
CA SER A 41 -2.54 5.15 1.93
C SER A 41 -2.86 6.60 2.28
N VAL A 42 -4.07 6.86 2.79
CA VAL A 42 -4.45 8.21 3.18
C VAL A 42 -3.56 8.71 4.31
N ALA A 43 -3.30 7.87 5.30
CA ALA A 43 -2.46 8.26 6.42
C ALA A 43 -1.06 8.63 5.96
N LYS A 44 -0.51 7.86 5.02
CA LYS A 44 0.82 8.14 4.52
C LYS A 44 0.84 9.44 3.71
N ILE A 45 -0.18 9.66 2.91
CA ILE A 45 -0.28 10.91 2.14
C ILE A 45 -0.34 12.11 3.07
N GLU A 46 -1.13 11.99 4.14
CA GLU A 46 -1.23 13.08 5.11
C GLU A 46 0.09 13.32 5.83
N GLU A 47 0.81 12.24 6.11
CA GLU A 47 2.10 12.34 6.78
C GLU A 47 3.12 13.07 5.91
N ILE A 48 3.15 12.76 4.62
CA ILE A 48 4.07 13.40 3.68
C ILE A 48 3.73 14.86 3.51
N GLY A 49 2.44 15.16 3.40
CA GLY A 49 1.97 16.53 3.28
C GLY A 49 1.80 16.99 1.85
N PRO A 50 0.95 17.99 1.65
CA PRO A 50 0.58 18.43 0.29
C PRO A 50 1.74 19.00 -0.50
N GLU A 51 2.67 19.65 0.17
CA GLU A 51 3.76 20.31 -0.53
C GLU A 51 4.64 19.30 -1.25
N LYS A 52 5.07 18.26 -0.54
CA LYS A 52 5.93 17.24 -1.14
C LYS A 52 5.16 16.38 -2.12
N ILE A 53 3.91 16.09 -1.81
CA ILE A 53 3.07 15.29 -2.71
C ILE A 53 2.97 15.98 -4.06
N ASP A 54 2.63 17.27 -4.05
CA ASP A 54 2.43 18.02 -5.29
C ASP A 54 3.74 18.25 -6.05
N LYS A 55 4.79 18.54 -5.31
CA LYS A 55 6.07 18.87 -5.94
C LYS A 55 6.68 17.65 -6.63
N ASN A 56 6.57 16.51 -6.01
CA ASN A 56 7.21 15.30 -6.53
C ASN A 56 6.23 14.37 -7.22
N LEU A 57 4.96 14.73 -7.30
CA LEU A 57 3.91 13.91 -7.89
C LEU A 57 3.92 12.52 -7.26
N ILE A 58 3.90 12.50 -5.94
CA ILE A 58 3.93 11.25 -5.20
C ILE A 58 2.56 10.63 -5.19
N HIS A 59 2.51 9.33 -5.40
CA HIS A 59 1.26 8.59 -5.27
C HIS A 59 1.56 7.23 -4.66
N ILE A 60 0.52 6.62 -4.10
CA ILE A 60 0.67 5.36 -3.39
C ILE A 60 -0.29 4.36 -3.99
N LYS A 61 0.22 3.17 -4.25
CA LYS A 61 -0.59 2.04 -4.70
C LYS A 61 -0.52 0.95 -3.66
N PHE A 62 -1.52 0.08 -3.67
CA PHE A 62 -1.45 -1.06 -2.78
C PHE A 62 -2.09 -2.27 -3.44
N TYR A 63 -1.71 -3.43 -2.94
CA TYR A 63 -2.21 -4.69 -3.45
C TYR A 63 -2.65 -5.56 -2.30
N CYS A 64 -3.76 -6.25 -2.49
CA CYS A 64 -4.22 -7.26 -1.57
C CYS A 64 -4.06 -8.60 -2.25
N SER A 65 -3.12 -9.39 -1.75
CA SER A 65 -2.79 -10.67 -2.36
C SER A 65 -3.24 -11.82 -1.47
N PRO A 66 -3.94 -12.81 -2.02
CA PRO A 66 -4.32 -13.95 -1.20
C PRO A 66 -3.10 -14.76 -0.79
N ILE A 67 -3.10 -15.21 0.46
CA ILE A 67 -2.04 -16.06 0.96
C ILE A 67 -2.50 -17.49 0.77
N GLU A 68 -1.74 -18.26 -0.01
CA GLU A 68 -2.06 -19.66 -0.20
C GLU A 68 -1.31 -20.45 0.82
N ASP A 69 -2.11 -21.17 1.56
CA ASP A 69 -1.46 -22.04 2.48
C ASP A 69 -0.98 -23.22 1.74
N GLN A 70 -0.29 -23.57 1.57
CA GLN A 70 0.09 -24.61 1.00
C GLN A 70 -0.40 -25.82 1.32
N LEU A 71 -0.94 -26.01 1.61
CA LEU A 71 -1.25 -26.96 1.90
C LEU A 71 -1.26 -27.77 1.62
N THR A 72 -1.22 -27.85 1.49
CA THR A 72 -1.15 -28.38 1.34
C THR A 72 -1.15 -28.95 1.11
#